data_af402acf6b874ca17969a863a62a44b0
#
_entry.id   af402acf6b874ca17969a863a62a44b0
#
_cell.length_a   1.000
_cell.length_b   1.000
_cell.length_c   1.000
_cell.angle_alpha   90.00
_cell.angle_beta   90.00
_cell.angle_gamma   90.00
#
_symmetry.space_group_name_H-M   'P 1'
#
loop_
_entity.id
_entity.type
_entity.pdbx_description
1 polymer ?
#
loop_
_entity_poly.entity_id
_entity_poly.type
_entity_poly.pdbx_seq_one_letter_code
_entity_poly.pdbx_strand_id
1 'polypeptide(L)'
;MIGEEESIIKDSKYEWCIDPIDGTKSFIQGVPLWGTLISLTMNNKIILGIADIPALDERYIGYEKIAYKVINKKRSLLGVRRKVDLKNSILNSTSPYVFASKSDQKKFERVAEKAKSTRLGGDCYSYCLLADGHVDLVIESGLKPYDIRALVPIIKNSGGIIKSWEGESVKNGGRVIAATNRKLFLETQKILLKK
;
A
#
# COMPACT_ATOMS: atom_id res chain seq x y z
N MET A 1 20.86 4.23 -0.85
CA MET A 1 19.67 4.05 -1.71
C MET A 1 19.37 2.56 -1.74
N ILE A 2 18.12 2.20 -1.68
CA ILE A 2 17.62 0.84 -1.88
C ILE A 2 16.66 0.91 -3.07
N GLY A 3 16.77 -0.02 -4.02
CA GLY A 3 15.92 -0.07 -5.21
C GLY A 3 15.68 -1.50 -5.66
N GLU A 4 14.73 -1.69 -6.56
CA GLU A 4 14.47 -2.97 -7.19
C GLU A 4 15.63 -3.35 -8.12
N GLU A 5 16.05 -2.41 -8.98
CA GLU A 5 17.07 -2.66 -10.01
C GLU A 5 18.49 -2.59 -9.45
N GLU A 6 18.77 -1.64 -8.55
CA GLU A 6 20.11 -1.40 -8.03
C GLU A 6 20.07 -0.86 -6.59
N SER A 7 21.04 -1.28 -5.77
CA SER A 7 21.17 -0.80 -4.40
C SER A 7 22.58 -0.25 -4.14
N ILE A 8 22.65 1.03 -3.72
CA ILE A 8 23.89 1.67 -3.28
C ILE A 8 23.75 1.97 -1.79
N ILE A 9 24.57 1.30 -0.97
CA ILE A 9 24.59 1.49 0.48
C ILE A 9 25.72 2.44 0.83
N LYS A 10 25.37 3.59 1.47
CA LYS A 10 26.31 4.53 2.08
C LYS A 10 25.88 4.79 3.51
N ASP A 11 26.82 4.99 4.40
CA ASP A 11 26.53 5.44 5.77
C ASP A 11 25.99 6.88 5.72
N SER A 12 24.69 7.02 5.92
CA SER A 12 23.98 8.29 5.86
C SER A 12 22.72 8.23 6.72
N LYS A 13 22.40 9.34 7.38
CA LYS A 13 21.13 9.47 8.10
C LYS A 13 19.90 9.48 7.16
N TYR A 14 20.12 9.67 5.87
CA TYR A 14 19.08 9.67 4.83
C TYR A 14 19.22 8.44 3.94
N GLU A 15 18.11 7.77 3.66
CA GLU A 15 18.02 6.61 2.77
C GLU A 15 16.86 6.80 1.80
N TRP A 16 17.16 6.82 0.51
CA TRP A 16 16.17 6.73 -0.56
C TRP A 16 15.83 5.27 -0.84
N CYS A 17 14.54 5.00 -1.06
CA CYS A 17 14.09 3.71 -1.55
C CYS A 17 13.19 3.96 -2.75
N ILE A 18 13.50 3.32 -3.89
CA ILE A 18 12.86 3.58 -5.18
C ILE A 18 12.46 2.25 -5.80
N ASP A 19 11.23 2.20 -6.27
CA ASP A 19 10.72 1.22 -7.22
C ASP A 19 10.38 1.97 -8.51
N PRO A 20 11.13 1.75 -9.60
CA PRO A 20 10.89 2.47 -10.85
C PRO A 20 9.55 2.12 -11.51
N ILE A 21 9.13 0.86 -11.43
CA ILE A 21 7.91 0.35 -12.07
C ILE A 21 7.26 -0.71 -11.17
N ASP A 22 6.58 -0.25 -10.09
CA ASP A 22 5.67 -1.12 -9.33
C ASP A 22 4.48 -1.50 -10.20
N GLY A 23 4.09 -2.77 -10.17
CA GLY A 23 3.08 -3.29 -11.09
C GLY A 23 3.63 -3.63 -12.46
N THR A 24 4.82 -4.22 -12.55
CA THR A 24 5.48 -4.62 -13.81
C THR A 24 4.58 -5.44 -14.73
N LYS A 25 3.72 -6.32 -14.17
CA LYS A 25 2.76 -7.08 -14.97
C LYS A 25 1.71 -6.18 -15.64
N SER A 26 1.20 -5.21 -14.90
CA SER A 26 0.29 -4.18 -15.42
C SER A 26 0.96 -3.36 -16.52
N PHE A 27 2.20 -2.92 -16.30
CA PHE A 27 2.99 -2.19 -17.28
C PHE A 27 3.17 -2.97 -18.61
N ILE A 28 3.62 -4.23 -18.54
CA ILE A 28 3.82 -5.08 -19.72
C ILE A 28 2.52 -5.33 -20.48
N GLN A 29 1.39 -5.42 -19.78
CA GLN A 29 0.08 -5.70 -20.39
C GLN A 29 -0.64 -4.43 -20.88
N GLY A 30 -0.05 -3.24 -20.72
CA GLY A 30 -0.70 -1.98 -21.09
C GLY A 30 -1.85 -1.57 -20.15
N VAL A 31 -1.95 -2.17 -18.95
CA VAL A 31 -2.91 -1.77 -17.93
C VAL A 31 -2.38 -0.55 -17.20
N PRO A 32 -3.13 0.58 -17.12
CA PRO A 32 -2.61 1.86 -16.64
C PRO A 32 -2.54 1.96 -15.10
N LEU A 33 -2.33 0.87 -14.38
CA LEU A 33 -2.35 0.78 -12.91
C LEU A 33 -0.97 0.47 -12.31
N TRP A 34 0.08 0.87 -12.99
CA TRP A 34 1.46 0.79 -12.53
C TRP A 34 1.96 2.16 -12.07
N GLY A 35 3.00 2.18 -11.25
CA GLY A 35 3.52 3.45 -10.73
C GLY A 35 5.00 3.42 -10.40
N THR A 36 5.59 4.61 -10.23
CA THR A 36 6.92 4.79 -9.64
C THR A 36 6.77 5.13 -8.17
N LEU A 37 7.44 4.37 -7.31
CA LEU A 37 7.41 4.57 -5.87
C LEU A 37 8.74 5.15 -5.37
N ILE A 38 8.68 6.25 -4.63
CA ILE A 38 9.85 6.91 -4.05
C ILE A 38 9.59 7.18 -2.58
N SER A 39 10.48 6.75 -1.72
CA SER A 39 10.44 7.11 -0.30
C SER A 39 11.77 7.64 0.21
N LEU A 40 11.70 8.53 1.20
CA LEU A 40 12.83 9.02 1.95
C LEU A 40 12.68 8.62 3.41
N THR A 41 13.71 7.95 3.93
CA THR A 41 13.86 7.62 5.35
C THR A 41 14.93 8.51 5.97
N MET A 42 14.68 9.04 7.15
CA MET A 42 15.65 9.78 7.96
C MET A 42 15.72 9.15 9.36
N ASN A 43 16.93 8.81 9.82
CA ASN A 43 17.12 8.15 11.11
C ASN A 43 16.15 6.97 11.30
N ASN A 44 16.08 6.09 10.32
CA ASN A 44 15.24 4.89 10.31
C ASN A 44 13.69 5.14 10.30
N LYS A 45 13.25 6.38 10.13
CA LYS A 45 11.83 6.76 10.04
C LYS A 45 11.50 7.25 8.62
N ILE A 46 10.51 6.66 7.99
CA ILE A 46 10.03 7.10 6.67
C ILE A 46 9.35 8.46 6.85
N ILE A 47 9.88 9.50 6.18
CA ILE A 47 9.43 10.89 6.30
C ILE A 47 8.71 11.41 5.06
N LEU A 48 8.94 10.79 3.89
CA LEU A 48 8.32 11.14 2.62
C LEU A 48 7.97 9.87 1.87
N GLY A 49 6.85 9.87 1.20
CA GLY A 49 6.46 8.87 0.21
C GLY A 49 5.76 9.53 -0.98
N ILE A 50 6.13 9.08 -2.16
CA ILE A 50 5.54 9.50 -3.44
C ILE A 50 5.17 8.23 -4.20
N ALA A 51 3.93 8.18 -4.69
CA ALA A 51 3.47 7.22 -5.68
C ALA A 51 3.00 8.02 -6.90
N ASP A 52 3.75 7.90 -7.98
CA ASP A 52 3.45 8.54 -9.26
C ASP A 52 2.81 7.50 -10.17
N ILE A 53 1.64 7.78 -10.72
CA ILE A 53 0.89 6.91 -11.63
C ILE A 53 0.87 7.58 -13.02
N PRO A 54 1.93 7.42 -13.80
CA PRO A 54 2.15 8.26 -15.01
C PRO A 54 1.05 8.10 -16.05
N ALA A 55 0.52 6.90 -16.21
CA ALA A 55 -0.52 6.61 -17.19
C ALA A 55 -1.86 7.33 -16.90
N LEU A 56 -2.08 7.77 -15.65
CA LEU A 56 -3.28 8.48 -15.21
C LEU A 56 -3.04 9.96 -14.92
N ASP A 57 -1.79 10.45 -15.05
CA ASP A 57 -1.36 11.80 -14.62
C ASP A 57 -1.74 12.09 -13.16
N GLU A 58 -1.62 11.06 -12.31
CA GLU A 58 -1.92 11.14 -10.87
C GLU A 58 -0.64 10.96 -10.05
N ARG A 59 -0.45 11.83 -9.06
CA ARG A 59 0.64 11.70 -8.09
C ARG A 59 0.13 11.83 -6.67
N TYR A 60 0.46 10.85 -5.83
CA TYR A 60 0.11 10.77 -4.42
C TYR A 60 1.33 11.03 -3.57
N ILE A 61 1.22 11.92 -2.58
CA ILE A 61 2.34 12.36 -1.75
C ILE A 61 1.92 12.34 -0.29
N GLY A 62 2.74 11.69 0.54
CA GLY A 62 2.64 11.73 2.00
C GLY A 62 3.92 12.32 2.58
N TYR A 63 3.82 13.47 3.26
CA TYR A 63 4.96 14.17 3.85
C TYR A 63 4.55 14.86 5.14
N GLU A 64 5.41 14.84 6.17
CA GLU A 64 5.12 15.37 7.50
C GLU A 64 3.84 14.77 8.10
N LYS A 65 2.73 15.50 8.11
CA LYS A 65 1.43 15.09 8.64
C LYS A 65 0.32 15.20 7.59
N ILE A 66 0.67 15.44 6.33
CA ILE A 66 -0.27 15.70 5.24
C ILE A 66 -0.13 14.62 4.19
N ALA A 67 -1.25 14.18 3.62
CA ALA A 67 -1.30 13.42 2.38
C ALA A 67 -2.19 14.14 1.36
N TYR A 68 -1.74 14.20 0.12
CA TYR A 68 -2.47 14.84 -0.96
C TYR A 68 -2.19 14.17 -2.30
N LYS A 69 -3.11 14.32 -3.24
CA LYS A 69 -2.90 13.97 -4.64
C LYS A 69 -2.80 15.20 -5.52
N VAL A 70 -2.10 15.04 -6.63
CA VAL A 70 -1.98 16.04 -7.70
C VAL A 70 -2.48 15.41 -8.99
N ILE A 71 -3.47 16.04 -9.63
CA ILE A 71 -4.01 15.67 -10.94
C ILE A 71 -4.10 16.96 -11.76
N ASN A 72 -3.59 16.97 -13.01
CA ASN A 72 -3.62 18.17 -13.86
C ASN A 72 -3.09 19.42 -13.12
N LYS A 73 -1.99 19.30 -12.39
CA LYS A 73 -1.36 20.35 -11.56
C LYS A 73 -2.24 20.86 -10.41
N LYS A 74 -3.44 20.34 -10.20
CA LYS A 74 -4.31 20.68 -9.06
C LYS A 74 -4.06 19.74 -7.89
N ARG A 75 -3.95 20.33 -6.70
CA ARG A 75 -3.71 19.61 -5.45
C ARG A 75 -5.00 19.44 -4.66
N SER A 76 -5.27 18.22 -4.16
CA SER A 76 -6.37 17.94 -3.24
C SER A 76 -5.90 17.07 -2.08
N LEU A 77 -6.42 17.33 -0.88
CA LEU A 77 -6.10 16.54 0.31
C LEU A 77 -6.69 15.13 0.19
N LEU A 78 -5.93 14.14 0.66
CA LEU A 78 -6.38 12.77 0.78
C LEU A 78 -7.10 12.54 2.11
N GLY A 79 -8.04 11.62 2.11
CA GLY A 79 -8.75 11.22 3.31
C GLY A 79 -9.44 9.87 3.14
N VAL A 80 -9.15 8.93 4.03
CA VAL A 80 -9.75 7.60 4.01
C VAL A 80 -11.24 7.65 4.35
N ARG A 81 -12.01 6.69 3.84
CA ARG A 81 -13.41 6.49 4.22
C ARG A 81 -13.51 6.03 5.68
N ARG A 82 -14.38 6.67 6.46
CA ARG A 82 -14.55 6.39 7.89
C ARG A 82 -15.72 5.44 8.13
N LYS A 83 -15.72 4.76 9.30
CA LYS A 83 -16.84 3.93 9.82
C LYS A 83 -17.24 2.76 8.91
N VAL A 84 -16.27 2.05 8.36
CA VAL A 84 -16.48 0.83 7.58
C VAL A 84 -16.11 -0.38 8.44
N ASP A 85 -16.94 -1.41 8.43
CA ASP A 85 -16.66 -2.75 8.96
C ASP A 85 -16.39 -3.74 7.82
N LEU A 86 -15.94 -4.95 8.13
CA LEU A 86 -15.48 -5.90 7.12
C LEU A 86 -16.58 -6.27 6.11
N LYS A 87 -17.81 -6.50 6.57
CA LYS A 87 -18.94 -6.90 5.69
C LYS A 87 -19.37 -5.80 4.69
N ASN A 88 -19.00 -4.56 4.96
CA ASN A 88 -19.30 -3.41 4.11
C ASN A 88 -18.06 -2.88 3.38
N SER A 89 -16.91 -3.53 3.55
CA SER A 89 -15.63 -3.07 2.98
C SER A 89 -15.44 -3.46 1.53
N ILE A 90 -14.76 -2.59 0.79
CA ILE A 90 -14.19 -2.85 -0.52
C ILE A 90 -12.75 -3.29 -0.30
N LEU A 91 -12.44 -4.54 -0.63
CA LEU A 91 -11.14 -5.16 -0.49
C LEU A 91 -10.40 -5.19 -1.83
N ASN A 92 -9.14 -4.76 -1.84
CA ASN A 92 -8.25 -4.93 -2.97
C ASN A 92 -7.04 -5.80 -2.60
N SER A 93 -6.48 -6.46 -3.60
CA SER A 93 -5.19 -7.14 -3.58
C SER A 93 -4.63 -7.19 -5.00
N THR A 94 -3.33 -7.25 -5.17
CA THR A 94 -2.72 -7.45 -6.48
C THR A 94 -3.09 -8.81 -7.03
N SER A 95 -2.73 -9.87 -6.32
CA SER A 95 -3.15 -11.24 -6.63
C SER A 95 -2.81 -12.18 -5.47
N PRO A 96 -3.77 -12.95 -4.96
CA PRO A 96 -3.47 -13.94 -3.94
C PRO A 96 -2.59 -15.10 -4.45
N TYR A 97 -2.49 -15.29 -5.76
CA TYR A 97 -1.64 -16.33 -6.38
C TYR A 97 -0.14 -16.02 -6.31
N VAL A 98 0.24 -14.76 -6.05
CA VAL A 98 1.65 -14.35 -5.87
C VAL A 98 2.03 -14.17 -4.39
N PHE A 99 1.16 -14.54 -3.47
CA PHE A 99 1.45 -14.49 -2.04
C PHE A 99 2.61 -15.42 -1.67
N ALA A 100 3.33 -15.07 -0.62
CA ALA A 100 4.52 -15.80 -0.16
C ALA A 100 4.24 -17.29 0.16
N SER A 101 3.00 -17.65 0.45
CA SER A 101 2.60 -19.06 0.69
C SER A 101 1.13 -19.32 0.37
N LYS A 102 0.82 -20.61 0.09
CA LYS A 102 -0.58 -21.09 -0.03
C LYS A 102 -1.38 -20.90 1.27
N SER A 103 -0.71 -20.88 2.43
CA SER A 103 -1.34 -20.58 3.71
C SER A 103 -1.83 -19.14 3.74
N ASP A 104 -1.01 -18.19 3.30
CA ASP A 104 -1.38 -16.78 3.24
C ASP A 104 -2.53 -16.55 2.24
N GLN A 105 -2.50 -17.25 1.09
CA GLN A 105 -3.59 -17.22 0.12
C GLN A 105 -4.92 -17.65 0.77
N LYS A 106 -4.97 -18.80 1.45
CA LYS A 106 -6.17 -19.31 2.11
C LYS A 106 -6.68 -18.35 3.20
N LYS A 107 -5.78 -17.71 3.92
CA LYS A 107 -6.14 -16.70 4.94
C LYS A 107 -6.75 -15.45 4.30
N PHE A 108 -6.20 -14.99 3.18
CA PHE A 108 -6.78 -13.91 2.39
C PHE A 108 -8.20 -14.27 1.92
N GLU A 109 -8.40 -15.46 1.36
CA GLU A 109 -9.69 -15.94 0.87
C GLU A 109 -10.78 -15.89 1.96
N ARG A 110 -10.45 -16.28 3.21
CA ARG A 110 -11.36 -16.16 4.37
C ARG A 110 -11.77 -14.71 4.69
N VAL A 111 -10.92 -13.74 4.39
CA VAL A 111 -11.26 -12.32 4.53
C VAL A 111 -12.12 -11.87 3.36
N ALA A 112 -11.72 -12.25 2.13
CA ALA A 112 -12.42 -11.91 0.89
C ALA A 112 -13.89 -12.37 0.88
N GLU A 113 -14.16 -13.58 1.41
CA GLU A 113 -15.53 -14.11 1.58
C GLU A 113 -16.43 -13.26 2.49
N LYS A 114 -15.84 -12.44 3.36
CA LYS A 114 -16.57 -11.59 4.33
C LYS A 114 -16.65 -10.13 3.90
N ALA A 115 -15.86 -9.72 2.94
CA ALA A 115 -15.90 -8.37 2.40
C ALA A 115 -17.12 -8.18 1.49
N LYS A 116 -17.58 -6.94 1.36
CA LYS A 116 -18.69 -6.59 0.45
C LYS A 116 -18.33 -6.89 -1.01
N SER A 117 -17.11 -6.61 -1.39
CA SER A 117 -16.57 -6.87 -2.73
C SER A 117 -15.07 -6.98 -2.68
N THR A 118 -14.50 -7.78 -3.59
CA THR A 118 -13.05 -7.93 -3.75
C THR A 118 -12.66 -7.64 -5.19
N ARG A 119 -11.63 -6.82 -5.38
CA ARG A 119 -10.99 -6.58 -6.67
C ARG A 119 -9.53 -6.97 -6.62
N LEU A 120 -9.05 -7.60 -7.71
CA LEU A 120 -7.65 -7.97 -7.91
C LEU A 120 -7.02 -7.11 -9.01
N GLY A 121 -5.69 -6.98 -8.97
CA GLY A 121 -4.92 -6.26 -10.00
C GLY A 121 -4.97 -4.75 -9.84
N GLY A 122 -4.28 -4.21 -8.87
CA GLY A 122 -4.22 -2.76 -8.68
C GLY A 122 -2.87 -2.30 -8.15
N ASP A 123 -2.00 -3.24 -7.81
CA ASP A 123 -0.62 -2.99 -7.37
C ASP A 123 -0.58 -1.79 -6.38
N CYS A 124 0.40 -0.89 -6.47
CA CYS A 124 0.47 0.30 -5.62
C CYS A 124 -0.76 1.22 -5.70
N TYR A 125 -1.46 1.22 -6.84
CA TYR A 125 -2.64 2.07 -7.02
C TYR A 125 -3.79 1.70 -6.09
N SER A 126 -3.90 0.43 -5.67
CA SER A 126 -4.86 0.01 -4.65
C SER A 126 -4.70 0.77 -3.34
N TYR A 127 -3.48 1.03 -2.92
CA TYR A 127 -3.16 1.82 -1.73
C TYR A 127 -3.45 3.31 -1.92
N CYS A 128 -3.19 3.83 -3.13
CA CYS A 128 -3.55 5.20 -3.50
C CYS A 128 -5.07 5.40 -3.41
N LEU A 129 -5.86 4.49 -3.95
CA LEU A 129 -7.32 4.48 -3.87
C LEU A 129 -7.83 4.36 -2.43
N LEU A 130 -7.13 3.61 -1.55
CA LEU A 130 -7.48 3.56 -0.13
C LEU A 130 -7.25 4.91 0.54
N ALA A 131 -6.12 5.55 0.28
CA ALA A 131 -5.82 6.88 0.82
C ALA A 131 -6.79 7.96 0.33
N ASP A 132 -7.38 7.79 -0.85
CA ASP A 132 -8.38 8.68 -1.46
C ASP A 132 -9.84 8.31 -1.11
N GLY A 133 -10.04 7.27 -0.28
CA GLY A 133 -11.37 6.90 0.23
C GLY A 133 -12.24 6.06 -0.72
N HIS A 134 -11.68 5.47 -1.78
CA HIS A 134 -12.37 4.60 -2.73
C HIS A 134 -12.31 3.12 -2.37
N VAL A 135 -11.25 2.70 -1.68
CA VAL A 135 -11.01 1.34 -1.18
C VAL A 135 -10.89 1.38 0.33
N ASP A 136 -11.31 0.31 1.02
CA ASP A 136 -11.32 0.27 2.48
C ASP A 136 -10.20 -0.59 3.07
N LEU A 137 -9.82 -1.61 2.33
CA LEU A 137 -8.90 -2.64 2.79
C LEU A 137 -8.00 -3.09 1.64
N VAL A 138 -6.69 -3.16 1.90
CA VAL A 138 -5.72 -3.79 1.00
C VAL A 138 -4.97 -4.85 1.80
N ILE A 139 -4.85 -6.06 1.25
CA ILE A 139 -4.13 -7.18 1.87
C ILE A 139 -3.16 -7.75 0.87
N GLU A 140 -1.89 -7.81 1.27
CA GLU A 140 -0.81 -8.34 0.44
C GLU A 140 0.10 -9.27 1.26
N SER A 141 0.87 -10.10 0.55
CA SER A 141 1.90 -10.95 1.13
C SER A 141 3.09 -11.09 0.18
N GLY A 142 4.30 -11.06 0.71
CA GLY A 142 5.54 -11.20 -0.06
C GLY A 142 6.12 -9.90 -0.61
N LEU A 143 5.60 -8.74 -0.18
CA LEU A 143 6.10 -7.45 -0.60
C LEU A 143 7.56 -7.22 -0.18
N LYS A 144 8.26 -6.45 -0.97
CA LYS A 144 9.62 -5.96 -0.71
C LYS A 144 9.59 -4.53 -0.12
N PRO A 145 10.70 -4.01 0.43
CA PRO A 145 10.74 -2.66 0.95
C PRO A 145 10.36 -1.58 -0.06
N TYR A 146 10.77 -1.74 -1.31
CA TYR A 146 10.51 -0.78 -2.38
C TYR A 146 9.03 -0.74 -2.80
N ASP A 147 8.29 -1.84 -2.67
CA ASP A 147 6.85 -1.92 -2.98
C ASP A 147 5.99 -1.14 -1.96
N ILE A 148 6.48 -0.93 -0.72
CA ILE A 148 5.60 -0.49 0.37
C ILE A 148 6.03 0.79 1.07
N ARG A 149 7.34 1.11 1.13
CA ARG A 149 7.81 2.25 1.93
C ARG A 149 7.18 3.58 1.54
N ALA A 150 7.04 3.83 0.24
CA ALA A 150 6.41 5.06 -0.26
C ALA A 150 4.95 5.19 0.18
N LEU A 151 4.23 4.08 0.27
CA LEU A 151 2.82 4.04 0.59
C LEU A 151 2.52 4.26 2.09
N VAL A 152 3.51 4.00 2.97
CA VAL A 152 3.35 4.16 4.43
C VAL A 152 2.94 5.58 4.83
N PRO A 153 3.67 6.66 4.47
CA PRO A 153 3.25 8.01 4.85
C PRO A 153 1.99 8.47 4.11
N ILE A 154 1.74 8.02 2.88
CA ILE A 154 0.52 8.34 2.13
C ILE A 154 -0.71 7.82 2.91
N ILE A 155 -0.71 6.54 3.29
CA ILE A 155 -1.81 5.91 4.03
C ILE A 155 -1.97 6.52 5.43
N LYS A 156 -0.88 6.66 6.20
CA LYS A 156 -0.96 7.17 7.57
C LYS A 156 -1.45 8.60 7.63
N ASN A 157 -0.97 9.45 6.74
CA ASN A 157 -1.32 10.87 6.74
C ASN A 157 -2.70 11.14 6.14
N SER A 158 -3.28 10.20 5.36
CA SER A 158 -4.69 10.25 4.95
C SER A 158 -5.66 9.77 6.05
N GLY A 159 -5.13 9.31 7.21
CA GLY A 159 -5.91 8.82 8.35
C GLY A 159 -6.11 7.30 8.37
N GLY A 160 -5.51 6.56 7.45
CA GLY A 160 -5.52 5.11 7.40
C GLY A 160 -4.49 4.45 8.33
N ILE A 161 -4.53 3.13 8.38
CA ILE A 161 -3.62 2.27 9.13
C ILE A 161 -2.92 1.34 8.14
N ILE A 162 -1.61 1.23 8.25
CA ILE A 162 -0.82 0.28 7.48
C ILE A 162 0.19 -0.39 8.40
N LYS A 163 0.11 -1.72 8.49
CA LYS A 163 0.94 -2.56 9.36
C LYS A 163 1.07 -3.96 8.79
N SER A 164 2.00 -4.75 9.32
CA SER A 164 2.05 -6.18 9.00
C SER A 164 0.80 -6.90 9.55
N TRP A 165 0.58 -8.13 9.09
CA TRP A 165 -0.49 -8.97 9.65
C TRP A 165 -0.32 -9.17 11.16
N GLU A 166 0.92 -9.15 11.66
CA GLU A 166 1.26 -9.26 13.09
C GLU A 166 1.07 -7.94 13.86
N GLY A 167 0.85 -6.83 13.15
CA GLY A 167 0.69 -5.49 13.73
C GLY A 167 1.98 -4.68 13.85
N GLU A 168 3.07 -5.17 13.22
CA GLU A 168 4.38 -4.54 13.23
C GLU A 168 4.55 -3.51 12.10
N SER A 169 5.74 -2.89 12.05
CA SER A 169 6.13 -1.99 10.95
C SER A 169 6.32 -2.75 9.65
N VAL A 170 5.85 -2.20 8.53
CA VAL A 170 5.99 -2.77 7.18
C VAL A 170 7.17 -2.21 6.38
N LYS A 171 8.07 -1.45 7.01
CA LYS A 171 9.19 -0.82 6.29
C LYS A 171 10.12 -1.82 5.57
N ASN A 172 10.12 -3.07 5.99
CA ASN A 172 10.91 -4.15 5.40
C ASN A 172 10.10 -5.04 4.45
N GLY A 173 8.87 -4.62 4.09
CA GLY A 173 7.96 -5.44 3.28
C GLY A 173 7.27 -6.53 4.08
N GLY A 174 7.01 -7.68 3.45
CA GLY A 174 6.37 -8.84 4.04
C GLY A 174 4.86 -8.89 3.84
N ARG A 175 4.13 -9.33 4.87
CA ARG A 175 2.67 -9.43 4.89
C ARG A 175 2.06 -8.11 5.35
N VAL A 176 1.18 -7.51 4.58
CA VAL A 176 0.66 -6.16 4.81
C VAL A 176 -0.85 -6.13 4.89
N ILE A 177 -1.39 -5.35 5.82
CA ILE A 177 -2.76 -4.87 5.87
C ILE A 177 -2.72 -3.35 5.84
N ALA A 178 -3.40 -2.75 4.86
CA ALA A 178 -3.77 -1.34 4.91
C ALA A 178 -5.29 -1.24 5.05
N ALA A 179 -5.76 -0.44 6.00
CA ALA A 179 -7.18 -0.31 6.30
C ALA A 179 -7.55 1.14 6.61
N THR A 180 -8.78 1.52 6.30
CA THR A 180 -9.30 2.88 6.52
C THR A 180 -9.49 3.22 8.00
N ASN A 181 -9.67 2.24 8.87
CA ASN A 181 -9.86 2.47 10.31
C ASN A 181 -9.39 1.29 11.18
N ARG A 182 -9.22 1.56 12.48
CA ARG A 182 -8.71 0.59 13.44
C ARG A 182 -9.62 -0.64 13.62
N LYS A 183 -10.94 -0.45 13.58
CA LYS A 183 -11.90 -1.55 13.74
C LYS A 183 -11.73 -2.56 12.61
N LEU A 184 -11.76 -2.08 11.36
CA LEU A 184 -11.57 -2.90 10.17
C LEU A 184 -10.21 -3.60 10.17
N PHE A 185 -9.13 -2.89 10.55
CA PHE A 185 -7.80 -3.49 10.70
C PHE A 185 -7.82 -4.67 11.67
N LEU A 186 -8.36 -4.50 12.87
CA LEU A 186 -8.37 -5.54 13.92
C LEU A 186 -9.28 -6.72 13.54
N GLU A 187 -10.43 -6.48 12.92
CA GLU A 187 -11.32 -7.54 12.41
C GLU A 187 -10.59 -8.40 11.36
N THR A 188 -9.91 -7.75 10.42
CA THR A 188 -9.12 -8.41 9.38
C THR A 188 -7.96 -9.21 9.98
N GLN A 189 -7.18 -8.57 10.85
CA GLN A 189 -6.03 -9.19 11.52
C GLN A 189 -6.41 -10.47 12.26
N LYS A 190 -7.52 -10.44 12.98
CA LYS A 190 -8.04 -11.61 13.72
C LYS A 190 -8.29 -12.82 12.82
N ILE A 191 -8.75 -12.59 11.57
CA ILE A 191 -9.00 -13.66 10.59
C ILE A 191 -7.68 -14.18 10.03
N LEU A 192 -6.76 -13.26 9.65
CA LEU A 192 -5.48 -13.61 9.05
C LEU A 192 -4.54 -14.36 10.01
N LEU A 193 -4.64 -14.08 11.32
CA LEU A 193 -3.83 -14.74 12.37
C LEU A 193 -4.45 -16.04 12.90
N LYS A 194 -5.71 -16.33 12.56
CA LYS A 194 -6.34 -17.59 12.96
C LYS A 194 -5.64 -18.77 12.27
N LYS A 195 -5.22 -19.74 13.10
CA LYS A 195 -4.63 -21.02 12.64
C LYS A 195 -5.62 -21.82 11.80
#